data_1b140ca881e42047367a8035da3ede10
#
_entry.id   1b140ca881e42047367a8035da3ede10
#
_cell.length_a   1.000
_cell.length_b   1.000
_cell.length_c   1.000
_cell.angle_alpha   90.00
_cell.angle_beta   90.00
_cell.angle_gamma   90.00
#
_symmetry.space_group_name_H-M   'P 1'
#
loop_
_entity.id
_entity.type
_entity.pdbx_description
1 polymer ?
#
loop_
_entity_poly.entity_id
_entity_poly.type
_entity_poly.pdbx_seq_one_letter_code
_entity_poly.pdbx_strand_id
1 'polypeptide(L)'
;ATNGQKPRKNIFQHFQIQADKIASESSVLIYPGGRWIHQSGKGLKEFGKNLINDHRLSSVEFYPDAKEVFGNAADLADGVTIVTKKKEKNTAGFEYIYAVKGSEKKVHVDNPGDDLIPLNPNDIQITNKIKRFVDENNLKYLHDAILPRSLFLIESDFVEKNPTKVRPYVQGQNIDYKSEIKLLTNDKAGKAGRAKWFVANRNVITQNVKYIDEFQVVVSSANAGGQKRDNQIEIVDNHSAFGRARVALRSFKTYEEAHNFYMYATTYLIRYAFLMTDEALTSLGLLVPDIENYRADNPVLDFSKNLDEQLFKIINLDDNEIKYIKNVINTLR
;
A
#
# COMPACT_ATOMS: atom_id res chain seq x y z
N ALA A 1 -12.00 26.27 -20.17
CA ALA A 1 -10.72 25.75 -20.68
C ALA A 1 -9.77 25.66 -19.48
N THR A 2 -9.63 24.49 -18.88
CA THR A 2 -8.63 24.22 -17.83
C THR A 2 -7.29 24.05 -18.50
N ASN A 3 -6.38 24.99 -18.25
CA ASN A 3 -4.99 24.90 -18.67
C ASN A 3 -4.42 23.53 -18.21
N GLY A 4 -4.19 22.64 -19.15
CA GLY A 4 -3.61 21.33 -18.94
C GLY A 4 -2.16 21.46 -18.47
N GLN A 5 -1.94 21.62 -17.18
CA GLN A 5 -0.60 21.42 -16.62
C GLN A 5 -0.23 19.95 -16.83
N LYS A 6 0.77 19.72 -17.68
CA LYS A 6 1.39 18.39 -17.84
C LYS A 6 1.77 17.89 -16.44
N PRO A 7 1.46 16.64 -16.11
CA PRO A 7 1.79 16.09 -14.80
C PRO A 7 3.31 16.24 -14.56
N ARG A 8 3.69 16.80 -13.40
CA ARG A 8 5.10 16.94 -13.02
C ARG A 8 5.75 15.55 -13.05
N LYS A 9 6.83 15.42 -13.80
CA LYS A 9 7.66 14.20 -13.86
C LYS A 9 8.82 14.38 -12.87
N ASN A 10 9.17 13.31 -12.17
CA ASN A 10 10.42 13.29 -11.42
C ASN A 10 11.58 13.36 -12.42
N ILE A 11 12.59 14.15 -12.10
CA ILE A 11 13.74 14.36 -12.99
C ILE A 11 15.05 13.79 -12.44
N PHE A 12 15.09 13.43 -11.14
CA PHE A 12 16.32 12.96 -10.49
C PHE A 12 16.89 11.68 -11.14
N GLN A 13 16.05 10.82 -11.69
CA GLN A 13 16.48 9.65 -12.45
C GLN A 13 17.34 10.02 -13.68
N HIS A 14 17.07 11.16 -14.29
CA HIS A 14 17.88 11.63 -15.42
C HIS A 14 19.27 12.11 -14.98
N PHE A 15 19.39 12.66 -13.76
CA PHE A 15 20.68 12.99 -13.19
C PHE A 15 21.53 11.74 -12.98
N GLN A 16 20.95 10.64 -12.49
CA GLN A 16 21.68 9.37 -12.34
C GLN A 16 22.20 8.87 -13.69
N ILE A 17 21.35 8.88 -14.73
CA ILE A 17 21.74 8.44 -16.08
C ILE A 17 22.91 9.28 -16.63
N GLN A 18 22.94 10.60 -16.34
CA GLN A 18 24.03 11.44 -16.77
C GLN A 18 25.29 11.22 -15.92
N ALA A 19 25.14 11.09 -14.60
CA ALA A 19 26.25 10.80 -13.69
C ALA A 19 26.95 9.48 -14.08
N ASP A 20 26.18 8.45 -14.43
CA ASP A 20 26.73 7.15 -14.90
C ASP A 20 27.61 7.26 -16.15
N LYS A 21 27.35 8.29 -17.00
CA LYS A 21 28.14 8.52 -18.23
C LYS A 21 29.44 9.27 -17.97
N ILE A 22 29.44 10.24 -17.05
CA ILE A 22 30.54 11.17 -16.83
C ILE A 22 31.44 10.80 -15.66
N ALA A 23 30.98 9.96 -14.73
CA ALA A 23 31.75 9.54 -13.57
C ALA A 23 33.02 8.78 -14.01
N SER A 24 34.18 9.17 -13.49
CA SER A 24 35.45 8.50 -13.75
C SER A 24 35.64 7.25 -12.89
N GLU A 25 35.26 7.33 -11.60
CA GLU A 25 35.42 6.24 -10.62
C GLU A 25 34.09 5.91 -9.92
N SER A 26 33.40 6.93 -9.41
CA SER A 26 32.14 6.77 -8.68
C SER A 26 31.23 7.97 -8.85
N SER A 27 29.95 7.79 -8.58
CA SER A 27 28.97 8.87 -8.44
C SER A 27 28.26 8.74 -7.09
N VAL A 28 28.00 9.89 -6.45
CA VAL A 28 27.17 9.98 -5.24
C VAL A 28 26.05 10.97 -5.53
N LEU A 29 24.81 10.52 -5.43
CA LEU A 29 23.65 11.37 -5.67
C LEU A 29 22.66 11.27 -4.51
N ILE A 30 21.99 12.40 -4.24
CA ILE A 30 20.95 12.48 -3.21
C ILE A 30 19.60 12.54 -3.91
N TYR A 31 18.68 11.65 -3.51
CA TYR A 31 17.33 11.59 -4.02
C TYR A 31 16.29 11.92 -2.95
N PRO A 32 15.17 12.54 -3.32
CA PRO A 32 14.06 12.72 -2.41
C PRO A 32 13.35 11.40 -2.16
N GLY A 33 13.21 11.01 -0.89
CA GLY A 33 12.43 9.86 -0.44
C GLY A 33 13.02 8.49 -0.70
N GLY A 34 12.27 7.49 -0.25
CA GLY A 34 12.57 6.07 -0.44
C GLY A 34 11.66 5.35 -1.45
N ARG A 35 10.70 6.04 -2.08
CA ARG A 35 9.69 5.42 -2.95
C ARG A 35 10.26 4.66 -4.13
N TRP A 36 11.37 5.10 -4.67
CA TRP A 36 12.03 4.41 -5.78
C TRP A 36 12.56 3.03 -5.36
N ILE A 37 12.94 2.84 -4.08
CA ILE A 37 13.37 1.55 -3.52
C ILE A 37 12.18 0.56 -3.58
N HIS A 38 10.99 1.02 -3.24
CA HIS A 38 9.75 0.24 -3.34
C HIS A 38 9.15 0.20 -4.75
N GLN A 39 9.88 0.70 -5.76
CA GLN A 39 9.41 0.73 -7.15
C GLN A 39 8.05 1.41 -7.29
N SER A 40 7.71 2.31 -6.38
CA SER A 40 6.43 3.00 -6.31
C SER A 40 6.53 4.46 -6.73
N GLY A 41 5.38 5.04 -7.06
CA GLY A 41 5.32 6.40 -7.56
C GLY A 41 5.46 6.50 -9.09
N LYS A 42 5.00 7.64 -9.61
CA LYS A 42 4.88 7.86 -11.06
C LYS A 42 6.25 7.92 -11.74
N GLY A 43 6.52 6.94 -12.59
CA GLY A 43 7.77 6.85 -13.37
C GLY A 43 8.96 6.30 -12.57
N LEU A 44 8.75 5.80 -11.36
CA LEU A 44 9.82 5.27 -10.51
C LEU A 44 9.91 3.74 -10.51
N LYS A 45 8.90 3.03 -11.00
CA LYS A 45 8.89 1.56 -11.00
C LYS A 45 10.11 0.98 -11.73
N GLU A 46 10.25 1.31 -12.98
CA GLU A 46 11.34 0.83 -13.84
C GLU A 46 12.69 1.36 -13.37
N PHE A 47 12.75 2.65 -12.99
CA PHE A 47 13.97 3.25 -12.46
C PHE A 47 14.43 2.56 -11.18
N GLY A 48 13.52 2.35 -10.22
CA GLY A 48 13.83 1.71 -8.95
C GLY A 48 14.33 0.28 -9.16
N LYS A 49 13.61 -0.52 -9.96
CA LYS A 49 13.99 -1.88 -10.29
C LYS A 49 15.39 -1.96 -10.93
N ASN A 50 15.67 -1.10 -11.89
CA ASN A 50 16.96 -1.07 -12.57
C ASN A 50 18.10 -0.62 -11.66
N LEU A 51 17.84 0.34 -10.77
CA LEU A 51 18.87 0.87 -9.87
C LEU A 51 19.26 -0.14 -8.79
N ILE A 52 18.29 -0.77 -8.12
CA ILE A 52 18.58 -1.77 -7.07
C ILE A 52 19.23 -3.05 -7.60
N ASN A 53 19.07 -3.33 -8.89
CA ASN A 53 19.70 -4.46 -9.58
C ASN A 53 20.96 -4.08 -10.38
N ASP A 54 21.37 -2.83 -10.34
CA ASP A 54 22.60 -2.41 -11.03
C ASP A 54 23.83 -2.88 -10.24
N HIS A 55 24.60 -3.78 -10.84
CA HIS A 55 25.82 -4.32 -10.23
C HIS A 55 26.91 -3.26 -9.93
N ARG A 56 26.71 -2.02 -10.35
CA ARG A 56 27.57 -0.89 -9.97
C ARG A 56 27.09 -0.20 -8.70
N LEU A 57 25.91 -0.51 -8.19
CA LEU A 57 25.39 0.01 -6.94
C LEU A 57 26.28 -0.47 -5.79
N SER A 58 26.87 0.47 -5.06
CA SER A 58 27.76 0.17 -3.93
C SER A 58 27.08 0.34 -2.59
N SER A 59 26.30 1.42 -2.43
CA SER A 59 25.51 1.65 -1.22
C SER A 59 24.27 2.48 -1.49
N VAL A 60 23.28 2.26 -0.66
CA VAL A 60 22.08 3.10 -0.50
C VAL A 60 21.96 3.44 0.98
N GLU A 61 22.00 4.73 1.31
CA GLU A 61 21.75 5.23 2.64
C GLU A 61 20.38 5.88 2.68
N PHE A 62 19.48 5.41 3.53
CA PHE A 62 18.14 5.96 3.66
C PHE A 62 17.96 6.63 5.01
N TYR A 63 17.59 7.91 4.97
CA TYR A 63 17.25 8.76 6.10
C TYR A 63 15.74 9.05 6.05
N PRO A 64 14.91 8.41 6.89
CA PRO A 64 13.46 8.67 6.93
C PRO A 64 13.10 10.10 7.30
N ASP A 65 13.93 10.76 8.11
CA ASP A 65 13.83 12.19 8.42
C ASP A 65 14.90 12.98 7.64
N ALA A 66 14.47 13.70 6.63
CA ALA A 66 15.37 14.55 5.82
C ALA A 66 16.13 15.61 6.63
N LYS A 67 15.65 15.96 7.81
CA LYS A 67 16.32 16.91 8.71
C LYS A 67 17.64 16.39 9.25
N GLU A 68 17.83 15.09 9.30
CA GLU A 68 19.11 14.49 9.69
C GLU A 68 20.23 14.80 8.67
N VAL A 69 19.86 15.01 7.40
CA VAL A 69 20.81 15.36 6.32
C VAL A 69 20.89 16.87 6.10
N PHE A 70 19.75 17.57 6.09
CA PHE A 70 19.66 18.97 5.69
C PHE A 70 19.30 19.93 6.84
N GLY A 71 19.21 19.44 8.09
CA GLY A 71 18.71 20.25 9.19
C GLY A 71 17.29 20.74 8.92
N ASN A 72 17.00 21.98 9.34
CA ASN A 72 15.67 22.57 9.12
C ASN A 72 15.46 23.16 7.70
N ALA A 73 16.43 23.02 6.81
CA ALA A 73 16.39 23.61 5.47
C ALA A 73 15.45 22.84 4.51
N ALA A 74 15.14 21.57 4.79
CA ALA A 74 14.28 20.76 3.95
C ALA A 74 13.25 19.98 4.79
N ASP A 75 11.99 20.07 4.39
CA ASP A 75 10.88 19.26 4.91
C ASP A 75 10.41 18.32 3.79
N LEU A 76 11.02 17.14 3.72
CA LEU A 76 10.69 16.09 2.77
C LEU A 76 10.01 14.96 3.53
N ALA A 77 8.70 14.84 3.34
CA ALA A 77 7.84 13.91 4.09
C ALA A 77 8.24 12.43 3.93
N ASP A 78 8.89 12.07 2.82
CA ASP A 78 9.29 10.69 2.49
C ASP A 78 10.79 10.44 2.76
N GLY A 79 11.46 11.35 3.45
CA GLY A 79 12.89 11.24 3.76
C GLY A 79 13.81 11.51 2.58
N VAL A 80 15.04 10.99 2.66
CA VAL A 80 16.13 11.19 1.68
C VAL A 80 16.90 9.89 1.50
N THR A 81 17.34 9.61 0.28
CA THR A 81 18.30 8.55 -0.02
C THR A 81 19.59 9.12 -0.60
N ILE A 82 20.73 8.59 -0.14
CA ILE A 82 22.03 8.85 -0.74
C ILE A 82 22.48 7.59 -1.45
N VAL A 83 22.72 7.68 -2.75
CA VAL A 83 23.04 6.54 -3.61
C VAL A 83 24.47 6.67 -4.10
N THR A 84 25.29 5.67 -3.81
CA THR A 84 26.66 5.56 -4.31
C THR A 84 26.77 4.46 -5.34
N LYS A 85 27.28 4.82 -6.52
CA LYS A 85 27.60 3.84 -7.60
C LYS A 85 29.08 3.94 -7.97
N LYS A 86 29.67 2.79 -8.24
CA LYS A 86 31.03 2.68 -8.77
C LYS A 86 30.98 2.51 -10.28
N LYS A 87 32.06 2.90 -10.96
CA LYS A 87 32.17 2.66 -12.41
C LYS A 87 32.32 1.19 -12.73
N GLU A 88 33.09 0.49 -11.92
CA GLU A 88 33.26 -0.94 -12.04
C GLU A 88 32.11 -1.72 -11.43
N LYS A 89 31.72 -2.81 -12.06
CA LYS A 89 30.65 -3.68 -11.57
C LYS A 89 31.13 -4.47 -10.34
N ASN A 90 30.31 -4.46 -9.30
CA ASN A 90 30.42 -5.38 -8.18
C ASN A 90 29.29 -6.41 -8.30
N THR A 91 29.62 -7.70 -8.35
CA THR A 91 28.62 -8.77 -8.48
C THR A 91 28.04 -9.20 -7.13
N ALA A 92 28.52 -8.66 -6.02
CA ALA A 92 28.19 -9.11 -4.67
C ALA A 92 27.02 -8.33 -4.00
N GLY A 93 26.21 -7.59 -4.77
CA GLY A 93 25.14 -6.76 -4.20
C GLY A 93 25.63 -5.41 -3.68
N PHE A 94 24.94 -4.83 -2.69
CA PHE A 94 25.26 -3.49 -2.18
C PHE A 94 25.02 -3.38 -0.66
N GLU A 95 25.61 -2.38 -0.03
CA GLU A 95 25.31 -2.05 1.37
C GLU A 95 24.05 -1.19 1.44
N TYR A 96 23.10 -1.61 2.27
CA TYR A 96 21.93 -0.82 2.61
C TYR A 96 22.06 -0.29 4.03
N ILE A 97 22.06 1.03 4.17
CA ILE A 97 22.25 1.75 5.43
C ILE A 97 20.93 2.46 5.76
N TYR A 98 20.38 2.18 6.92
CA TYR A 98 19.21 2.83 7.46
C TYR A 98 19.61 3.67 8.65
N ALA A 99 19.46 4.99 8.54
CA ALA A 99 19.90 5.95 9.55
C ALA A 99 18.68 6.64 10.19
N VAL A 100 18.56 6.53 11.50
CA VAL A 100 17.50 7.16 12.31
C VAL A 100 18.07 7.70 13.61
N LYS A 101 17.90 8.98 13.85
CA LYS A 101 18.25 9.67 15.11
C LYS A 101 19.69 9.39 15.58
N GLY A 102 20.64 9.48 14.64
CA GLY A 102 22.06 9.25 14.93
C GLY A 102 22.45 7.78 15.12
N SER A 103 21.55 6.86 14.89
CA SER A 103 21.81 5.42 14.86
C SER A 103 21.75 4.91 13.43
N GLU A 104 22.71 4.08 13.04
CA GLU A 104 22.78 3.47 11.73
C GLU A 104 22.67 1.94 11.84
N LYS A 105 21.88 1.35 10.97
CA LYS A 105 21.87 -0.09 10.76
C LYS A 105 22.31 -0.39 9.34
N LYS A 106 23.37 -1.20 9.21
CA LYS A 106 23.91 -1.65 7.93
C LYS A 106 23.57 -3.11 7.69
N VAL A 107 23.13 -3.41 6.50
CA VAL A 107 22.90 -4.78 6.02
C VAL A 107 23.41 -4.91 4.61
N HIS A 108 23.93 -6.09 4.27
CA HIS A 108 24.24 -6.41 2.89
C HIS A 108 22.96 -6.92 2.21
N VAL A 109 22.70 -6.43 1.00
CA VAL A 109 21.59 -6.86 0.16
C VAL A 109 22.14 -7.39 -1.14
N ASP A 110 21.91 -8.67 -1.41
CA ASP A 110 22.14 -9.24 -2.73
C ASP A 110 21.20 -8.58 -3.75
N ASN A 111 21.55 -8.60 -5.05
CA ASN A 111 20.69 -8.03 -6.07
C ASN A 111 19.31 -8.73 -6.04
N PRO A 112 18.23 -8.02 -5.71
CA PRO A 112 16.97 -8.66 -5.32
C PRO A 112 16.13 -9.16 -6.49
N GLY A 113 16.52 -8.88 -7.75
CA GLY A 113 15.72 -9.24 -8.91
C GLY A 113 14.39 -8.50 -8.96
N ASP A 114 13.30 -9.24 -8.86
CA ASP A 114 11.94 -8.69 -8.83
C ASP A 114 11.43 -8.41 -7.40
N ASP A 115 12.19 -8.81 -6.40
CA ASP A 115 11.79 -8.64 -5.00
C ASP A 115 11.89 -7.20 -4.54
N LEU A 116 10.98 -6.80 -3.66
CA LEU A 116 11.01 -5.49 -3.02
C LEU A 116 11.91 -5.54 -1.78
N ILE A 117 12.67 -4.48 -1.58
CA ILE A 117 13.47 -4.29 -0.37
C ILE A 117 12.65 -3.45 0.61
N PRO A 118 12.42 -3.91 1.86
CA PRO A 118 11.85 -3.09 2.91
C PRO A 118 12.72 -1.87 3.20
N LEU A 119 12.09 -0.72 3.45
CA LEU A 119 12.84 0.50 3.80
C LEU A 119 13.59 0.35 5.12
N ASN A 120 13.01 -0.34 6.09
CA ASN A 120 13.68 -0.66 7.35
C ASN A 120 14.32 -2.05 7.26
N PRO A 121 15.65 -2.19 7.42
CA PRO A 121 16.32 -3.49 7.40
C PRO A 121 15.86 -4.47 8.48
N ASN A 122 15.25 -4.00 9.57
CA ASN A 122 14.67 -4.89 10.58
C ASN A 122 13.52 -5.72 10.02
N ASP A 123 12.93 -5.27 8.94
CA ASP A 123 11.78 -5.93 8.31
C ASP A 123 12.20 -7.05 7.35
N ILE A 124 13.47 -7.11 6.94
CA ILE A 124 13.95 -8.06 5.91
C ILE A 124 13.70 -9.51 6.33
N GLN A 125 14.00 -9.88 7.57
CA GLN A 125 13.83 -11.25 8.03
C GLN A 125 12.36 -11.68 8.03
N ILE A 126 11.48 -10.77 8.47
CA ILE A 126 10.03 -11.03 8.53
C ILE A 126 9.46 -11.12 7.12
N THR A 127 9.82 -10.20 6.23
CA THR A 127 9.37 -10.23 4.84
C THR A 127 9.86 -11.46 4.08
N ASN A 128 11.08 -11.93 4.36
CA ASN A 128 11.58 -13.19 3.80
C ASN A 128 10.78 -14.41 4.28
N LYS A 129 10.34 -14.42 5.54
CA LYS A 129 9.46 -15.47 6.06
C LYS A 129 8.07 -15.44 5.40
N ILE A 130 7.51 -14.23 5.23
CA ILE A 130 6.23 -14.03 4.49
C ILE A 130 6.39 -14.54 3.04
N LYS A 131 7.46 -14.16 2.37
CA LYS A 131 7.74 -14.62 1.00
C LYS A 131 7.83 -16.13 0.93
N ARG A 132 8.58 -16.77 1.82
CA ARG A 132 8.68 -18.22 1.89
C ARG A 132 7.31 -18.89 2.02
N PHE A 133 6.45 -18.35 2.90
CA PHE A 133 5.08 -18.84 3.05
C PHE A 133 4.27 -18.74 1.74
N VAL A 134 4.41 -17.62 1.02
CA VAL A 134 3.75 -17.41 -0.28
C VAL A 134 4.26 -18.45 -1.30
N ASP A 135 5.56 -18.61 -1.40
CA ASP A 135 6.21 -19.53 -2.36
C ASP A 135 5.87 -21.00 -2.07
N GLU A 136 5.98 -21.43 -0.80
CA GLU A 136 5.72 -22.82 -0.38
C GLU A 136 4.24 -23.23 -0.55
N ASN A 137 3.33 -22.29 -0.47
CA ASN A 137 1.88 -22.52 -0.65
C ASN A 137 1.36 -22.13 -2.04
N ASN A 138 2.27 -21.73 -2.94
CA ASN A 138 1.92 -21.29 -4.30
C ASN A 138 0.81 -20.19 -4.30
N LEU A 139 0.89 -19.28 -3.34
CA LEU A 139 -0.06 -18.17 -3.19
C LEU A 139 0.33 -17.00 -4.09
N LYS A 140 -0.61 -16.09 -4.27
CA LYS A 140 -0.36 -14.78 -4.87
C LYS A 140 -0.26 -13.71 -3.80
N TYR A 141 0.16 -12.53 -4.21
CA TYR A 141 0.04 -11.35 -3.37
C TYR A 141 -1.31 -10.65 -3.62
N LEU A 142 -1.85 -10.06 -2.57
CA LEU A 142 -3.16 -9.39 -2.59
C LEU A 142 -3.25 -8.28 -3.65
N HIS A 143 -2.11 -7.69 -4.03
CA HIS A 143 -2.03 -6.65 -5.05
C HIS A 143 -2.81 -6.97 -6.33
N ASP A 144 -2.76 -8.22 -6.77
CA ASP A 144 -3.42 -8.67 -8.01
C ASP A 144 -4.95 -8.74 -7.88
N ALA A 145 -5.46 -8.82 -6.66
CA ALA A 145 -6.90 -8.86 -6.36
C ALA A 145 -7.51 -7.48 -6.09
N ILE A 146 -6.66 -6.45 -5.86
CA ILE A 146 -7.12 -5.09 -5.54
C ILE A 146 -7.81 -4.46 -6.74
N LEU A 147 -9.03 -3.96 -6.52
CA LEU A 147 -9.82 -3.34 -7.58
C LEU A 147 -9.36 -1.90 -7.87
N PRO A 148 -9.62 -1.37 -9.08
CA PRO A 148 -9.22 -0.02 -9.46
C PRO A 148 -9.77 1.06 -8.51
N ARG A 149 -8.97 2.09 -8.21
CA ARG A 149 -9.34 3.21 -7.33
C ARG A 149 -10.66 3.89 -7.71
N SER A 150 -10.97 4.00 -8.99
CA SER A 150 -12.20 4.63 -9.48
C SER A 150 -13.18 3.58 -9.98
N LEU A 151 -13.40 2.52 -9.21
CA LEU A 151 -14.21 1.37 -9.60
C LEU A 151 -15.56 1.76 -10.19
N PHE A 152 -16.28 2.65 -9.51
CA PHE A 152 -17.63 3.08 -9.89
C PHE A 152 -17.68 4.47 -10.55
N LEU A 153 -16.54 5.09 -10.85
CA LEU A 153 -16.43 6.46 -11.41
C LEU A 153 -17.12 7.55 -10.59
N ILE A 154 -17.29 7.35 -9.30
CA ILE A 154 -17.84 8.36 -8.39
C ILE A 154 -16.68 9.23 -7.87
N GLU A 155 -16.61 10.46 -8.36
CA GLU A 155 -15.60 11.43 -7.98
C GLU A 155 -15.88 12.06 -6.61
N SER A 156 -14.87 12.70 -6.01
CA SER A 156 -14.99 13.28 -4.66
C SER A 156 -15.97 14.45 -4.57
N ASP A 157 -16.29 15.08 -5.68
CA ASP A 157 -17.24 16.19 -5.81
C ASP A 157 -18.63 15.76 -6.32
N PHE A 158 -18.88 14.45 -6.38
CA PHE A 158 -20.12 13.90 -6.94
C PHE A 158 -21.37 14.44 -6.24
N VAL A 159 -21.37 14.49 -4.90
CA VAL A 159 -22.50 14.97 -4.10
C VAL A 159 -22.77 16.46 -4.37
N GLU A 160 -21.72 17.29 -4.39
CA GLU A 160 -21.83 18.73 -4.68
C GLU A 160 -22.38 19.00 -6.10
N LYS A 161 -21.93 18.21 -7.07
CA LYS A 161 -22.35 18.34 -8.48
C LYS A 161 -23.73 17.74 -8.77
N ASN A 162 -24.20 16.86 -7.93
CA ASN A 162 -25.44 16.10 -8.14
C ASN A 162 -26.34 16.10 -6.88
N PRO A 163 -26.66 17.25 -6.28
CA PRO A 163 -27.40 17.30 -5.01
C PRO A 163 -28.81 16.67 -5.10
N THR A 164 -29.40 16.65 -6.29
CA THR A 164 -30.73 16.06 -6.53
C THR A 164 -30.71 14.55 -6.77
N LYS A 165 -29.52 13.96 -7.00
CA LYS A 165 -29.36 12.51 -7.26
C LYS A 165 -29.05 11.71 -6.01
N VAL A 166 -28.79 12.37 -4.89
CA VAL A 166 -28.41 11.76 -3.63
C VAL A 166 -29.19 12.34 -2.48
N ARG A 167 -29.48 11.53 -1.48
CA ARG A 167 -29.97 11.98 -0.18
C ARG A 167 -29.15 11.37 0.95
N PRO A 168 -28.98 12.04 2.10
CA PRO A 168 -28.27 11.44 3.23
C PRO A 168 -28.89 10.11 3.63
N TYR A 169 -28.06 9.12 3.94
CA TYR A 169 -28.52 7.86 4.49
C TYR A 169 -28.80 8.02 5.98
N VAL A 170 -29.95 7.53 6.42
CA VAL A 170 -30.35 7.43 7.84
C VAL A 170 -30.49 5.96 8.20
N GLN A 171 -29.88 5.55 9.30
CA GLN A 171 -29.96 4.16 9.75
C GLN A 171 -31.43 3.73 9.98
N GLY A 172 -31.81 2.56 9.47
CA GLY A 172 -33.17 2.04 9.58
C GLY A 172 -34.16 2.59 8.54
N GLN A 173 -33.74 3.50 7.65
CA GLN A 173 -34.62 3.94 6.56
C GLN A 173 -34.88 2.82 5.56
N ASN A 174 -36.08 2.80 5.00
CA ASN A 174 -36.42 1.87 3.93
C ASN A 174 -35.73 2.28 2.63
N ILE A 175 -35.06 1.33 1.97
CA ILE A 175 -34.38 1.50 0.68
C ILE A 175 -34.95 0.45 -0.27
N ASP A 176 -35.41 0.87 -1.42
CA ASP A 176 -35.79 -0.02 -2.50
C ASP A 176 -34.54 -0.46 -3.27
N TYR A 177 -33.87 -1.51 -2.83
CA TYR A 177 -32.66 -2.00 -3.46
C TYR A 177 -32.81 -2.51 -4.91
N LYS A 178 -34.01 -2.54 -5.45
CA LYS A 178 -34.23 -2.78 -6.90
C LYS A 178 -33.86 -1.54 -7.71
N SER A 179 -34.12 -0.36 -7.18
CA SER A 179 -33.88 0.92 -7.85
C SER A 179 -32.85 1.80 -7.18
N GLU A 180 -32.54 1.56 -5.92
CA GLU A 180 -31.63 2.37 -5.10
C GLU A 180 -30.44 1.58 -4.56
N ILE A 181 -29.37 2.30 -4.21
CA ILE A 181 -28.17 1.78 -3.56
C ILE A 181 -27.73 2.68 -2.41
N LYS A 182 -26.99 2.11 -1.47
CA LYS A 182 -26.19 2.92 -0.55
C LYS A 182 -24.90 3.36 -1.26
N LEU A 183 -24.49 4.59 -1.05
CA LEU A 183 -23.30 5.18 -1.66
C LEU A 183 -22.40 5.79 -0.59
N LEU A 184 -21.23 5.21 -0.38
CA LEU A 184 -20.19 5.73 0.50
C LEU A 184 -19.29 6.68 -0.27
N THR A 185 -19.43 7.99 -0.08
CA THR A 185 -18.61 8.98 -0.79
C THR A 185 -18.44 10.26 0.03
N ASN A 186 -17.56 11.16 -0.42
CA ASN A 186 -17.36 12.42 0.25
C ASN A 186 -18.58 13.34 0.08
N ASP A 187 -18.95 14.03 1.16
CA ASP A 187 -20.03 15.03 1.15
C ASP A 187 -19.65 16.27 0.34
N LYS A 188 -18.34 16.55 0.21
CA LYS A 188 -17.78 17.63 -0.62
C LYS A 188 -16.35 17.34 -1.04
N ALA A 189 -15.88 18.06 -2.04
CA ALA A 189 -14.50 17.96 -2.52
C ALA A 189 -13.47 18.53 -1.54
N GLY A 190 -12.20 18.17 -1.75
CA GLY A 190 -11.06 18.75 -1.06
C GLY A 190 -10.85 18.25 0.38
N LYS A 191 -9.96 18.94 1.10
CA LYS A 191 -9.50 18.53 2.45
C LYS A 191 -10.61 18.57 3.52
N ALA A 192 -11.65 19.37 3.30
CA ALA A 192 -12.78 19.50 4.21
C ALA A 192 -13.87 18.41 3.99
N GLY A 193 -13.81 17.68 2.89
CA GLY A 193 -14.75 16.59 2.60
C GLY A 193 -14.60 15.44 3.59
N ARG A 194 -15.73 14.83 3.93
CA ARG A 194 -15.81 13.66 4.81
C ARG A 194 -16.61 12.57 4.11
N ALA A 195 -16.12 11.35 4.18
CA ALA A 195 -16.87 10.20 3.69
C ALA A 195 -18.13 10.03 4.54
N LYS A 196 -19.26 9.94 3.86
CA LYS A 196 -20.59 9.73 4.46
C LYS A 196 -21.38 8.76 3.59
N TRP A 197 -22.38 8.15 4.19
CA TRP A 197 -23.34 7.34 3.49
C TRP A 197 -24.49 8.19 2.93
N PHE A 198 -24.81 7.92 1.69
CA PHE A 198 -25.95 8.46 0.97
C PHE A 198 -26.80 7.33 0.40
N VAL A 199 -28.00 7.68 -0.05
CA VAL A 199 -28.82 6.83 -0.93
C VAL A 199 -28.90 7.51 -2.28
N ALA A 200 -28.70 6.75 -3.33
CA ALA A 200 -28.77 7.22 -4.70
C ALA A 200 -29.54 6.21 -5.57
N ASN A 201 -30.06 6.65 -6.72
CA ASN A 201 -30.59 5.73 -7.70
C ASN A 201 -29.44 4.85 -8.26
N ARG A 202 -29.70 3.55 -8.44
CA ARG A 202 -28.72 2.56 -8.93
C ARG A 202 -28.09 2.96 -10.27
N ASN A 203 -28.83 3.68 -11.12
CA ASN A 203 -28.35 4.12 -12.44
C ASN A 203 -27.27 5.20 -12.40
N VAL A 204 -26.92 5.76 -11.24
CA VAL A 204 -25.76 6.65 -11.13
C VAL A 204 -24.44 5.93 -11.33
N ILE A 205 -24.46 4.59 -11.17
CA ILE A 205 -23.32 3.72 -11.44
C ILE A 205 -23.43 3.19 -12.86
N THR A 206 -22.49 3.60 -13.70
CA THR A 206 -22.46 3.27 -15.13
C THR A 206 -21.39 2.24 -15.50
N GLN A 207 -20.44 1.99 -14.59
CA GLN A 207 -19.36 1.01 -14.79
C GLN A 207 -19.25 0.05 -13.62
N ASN A 208 -18.80 -1.16 -13.90
CA ASN A 208 -18.55 -2.19 -12.89
C ASN A 208 -19.76 -2.53 -12.04
N VAL A 209 -20.96 -2.40 -12.62
CA VAL A 209 -22.28 -2.56 -11.97
C VAL A 209 -22.38 -3.89 -11.21
N LYS A 210 -21.72 -4.95 -11.70
CA LYS A 210 -21.71 -6.27 -11.05
C LYS A 210 -21.24 -6.24 -9.60
N TYR A 211 -20.31 -5.33 -9.26
CA TYR A 211 -19.77 -5.22 -7.90
C TYR A 211 -20.73 -4.54 -6.91
N ILE A 212 -21.82 -3.93 -7.37
CA ILE A 212 -22.84 -3.36 -6.47
C ILE A 212 -23.49 -4.46 -5.62
N ASP A 213 -23.64 -5.65 -6.18
CA ASP A 213 -24.32 -6.77 -5.54
C ASP A 213 -23.37 -7.74 -4.83
N GLU A 214 -22.13 -7.33 -4.66
CA GLU A 214 -21.09 -8.05 -3.92
C GLU A 214 -20.68 -7.28 -2.65
N PHE A 215 -20.20 -8.02 -1.67
CA PHE A 215 -19.59 -7.43 -0.46
C PHE A 215 -18.14 -7.06 -0.75
N GLN A 216 -17.74 -5.83 -0.44
CA GLN A 216 -16.36 -5.40 -0.65
C GLN A 216 -15.69 -5.02 0.66
N VAL A 217 -14.46 -5.44 0.83
CA VAL A 217 -13.62 -4.94 1.91
C VAL A 217 -12.79 -3.80 1.36
N VAL A 218 -13.01 -2.60 1.87
CA VAL A 218 -12.43 -1.36 1.34
C VAL A 218 -11.51 -0.69 2.34
N VAL A 219 -10.56 0.08 1.81
CA VAL A 219 -9.66 0.95 2.59
C VAL A 219 -9.73 2.37 2.08
N SER A 220 -9.30 3.33 2.91
CA SER A 220 -9.11 4.71 2.47
C SER A 220 -8.01 4.79 1.41
N SER A 221 -8.28 5.50 0.32
CA SER A 221 -7.26 5.74 -0.71
C SER A 221 -6.13 6.68 -0.27
N ALA A 222 -6.28 7.37 0.85
CA ALA A 222 -5.28 8.28 1.42
C ALA A 222 -4.33 7.58 2.42
N ASN A 223 -4.82 6.50 3.07
CA ASN A 223 -4.03 5.69 4.01
C ASN A 223 -4.39 4.22 3.73
N ALA A 224 -3.94 3.76 2.61
CA ALA A 224 -4.25 2.42 2.11
C ALA A 224 -3.71 1.34 3.07
N GLY A 225 -4.44 0.24 3.19
CA GLY A 225 -4.05 -0.86 4.07
C GLY A 225 -4.32 -0.63 5.57
N GLY A 226 -4.92 0.50 5.97
CA GLY A 226 -5.21 0.76 7.38
C GLY A 226 -3.98 0.99 8.24
N GLN A 227 -2.90 1.51 7.63
CA GLN A 227 -1.61 1.68 8.30
C GLN A 227 -1.70 2.53 9.56
N LYS A 228 -2.45 3.64 9.51
CA LYS A 228 -2.50 4.60 10.62
C LYS A 228 -3.67 4.41 11.58
N ARG A 229 -4.72 3.68 11.18
CA ARG A 229 -5.94 3.49 11.99
C ARG A 229 -6.66 2.20 11.60
N ASP A 230 -7.11 1.46 12.58
CA ASP A 230 -7.87 0.21 12.38
C ASP A 230 -9.19 0.44 11.63
N ASN A 231 -9.85 1.60 11.88
CA ASN A 231 -11.15 1.95 11.30
C ASN A 231 -11.08 2.41 9.85
N GLN A 232 -9.97 2.21 9.16
CA GLN A 232 -9.85 2.54 7.74
C GLN A 232 -10.13 1.35 6.82
N ILE A 233 -10.18 0.14 7.39
CA ILE A 233 -10.65 -1.06 6.68
C ILE A 233 -12.09 -1.28 7.10
N GLU A 234 -13.00 -1.36 6.15
CA GLU A 234 -14.43 -1.57 6.42
C GLU A 234 -15.07 -2.48 5.38
N ILE A 235 -16.14 -3.15 5.76
CA ILE A 235 -16.96 -3.94 4.84
C ILE A 235 -18.05 -3.03 4.29
N VAL A 236 -18.08 -2.88 2.97
CA VAL A 236 -19.18 -2.29 2.22
C VAL A 236 -20.10 -3.43 1.82
N ASP A 237 -21.33 -3.41 2.32
CA ASP A 237 -22.31 -4.46 2.08
C ASP A 237 -22.78 -4.50 0.62
N ASN A 238 -23.43 -5.57 0.23
CA ASN A 238 -24.08 -5.69 -1.08
C ASN A 238 -25.18 -4.62 -1.22
N HIS A 239 -25.57 -4.32 -2.47
CA HIS A 239 -26.38 -3.16 -2.85
C HIS A 239 -25.78 -1.81 -2.50
N SER A 240 -24.45 -1.76 -2.52
CA SER A 240 -23.71 -0.54 -2.20
C SER A 240 -22.62 -0.26 -3.22
N ALA A 241 -22.25 1.03 -3.31
CA ALA A 241 -21.11 1.50 -4.08
C ALA A 241 -20.31 2.51 -3.27
N PHE A 242 -19.12 2.85 -3.73
CA PHE A 242 -18.27 3.85 -3.06
C PHE A 242 -17.55 4.76 -4.06
N GLY A 243 -17.18 5.94 -3.58
CA GLY A 243 -16.41 6.93 -4.34
C GLY A 243 -14.91 6.67 -4.29
N ARG A 244 -14.16 7.42 -5.12
CA ARG A 244 -12.70 7.28 -5.28
C ARG A 244 -11.86 7.49 -4.01
N ALA A 245 -12.47 7.95 -2.91
CA ALA A 245 -11.83 8.02 -1.60
C ALA A 245 -11.64 6.64 -0.96
N ARG A 246 -12.22 5.60 -1.53
CA ARG A 246 -12.07 4.20 -1.14
C ARG A 246 -11.48 3.37 -2.27
N VAL A 247 -10.81 2.29 -1.88
CA VAL A 247 -10.29 1.24 -2.77
C VAL A 247 -10.71 -0.10 -2.20
N ALA A 248 -11.28 -0.97 -3.03
CA ALA A 248 -11.60 -2.32 -2.60
C ALA A 248 -10.35 -3.19 -2.65
N LEU A 249 -9.97 -3.72 -1.50
CA LEU A 249 -8.92 -4.72 -1.39
C LEU A 249 -9.34 -6.03 -2.05
N ARG A 250 -10.61 -6.38 -1.87
CA ARG A 250 -11.19 -7.58 -2.46
C ARG A 250 -12.72 -7.50 -2.47
N SER A 251 -13.36 -8.26 -3.37
CA SER A 251 -14.82 -8.39 -3.49
C SER A 251 -15.25 -9.83 -3.31
N PHE A 252 -16.41 -10.05 -2.69
CA PHE A 252 -16.94 -11.36 -2.33
C PHE A 252 -18.43 -11.48 -2.61
N LYS A 253 -18.87 -12.71 -2.88
CA LYS A 253 -20.29 -12.98 -3.10
C LYS A 253 -21.07 -13.15 -1.79
N THR A 254 -20.41 -13.53 -0.71
CA THR A 254 -21.04 -13.77 0.59
C THR A 254 -20.46 -12.83 1.66
N TYR A 255 -21.29 -12.50 2.65
CA TYR A 255 -20.86 -11.74 3.81
C TYR A 255 -19.82 -12.50 4.64
N GLU A 256 -19.95 -13.82 4.74
CA GLU A 256 -19.00 -14.67 5.46
C GLU A 256 -17.58 -14.51 4.92
N GLU A 257 -17.40 -14.66 3.59
CA GLU A 257 -16.09 -14.48 2.96
C GLU A 257 -15.53 -13.06 3.17
N ALA A 258 -16.38 -12.04 3.02
CA ALA A 258 -15.97 -10.66 3.26
C ALA A 258 -15.56 -10.41 4.72
N HIS A 259 -16.30 -10.97 5.66
CA HIS A 259 -16.00 -10.86 7.08
C HIS A 259 -14.71 -11.61 7.46
N ASN A 260 -14.51 -12.81 6.95
CA ASN A 260 -13.30 -13.59 7.17
C ASN A 260 -12.07 -12.88 6.59
N PHE A 261 -12.21 -12.32 5.37
CA PHE A 261 -11.14 -11.49 4.81
C PHE A 261 -10.89 -10.22 5.63
N TYR A 262 -11.93 -9.56 6.13
CA TYR A 262 -11.79 -8.41 7.02
C TYR A 262 -11.00 -8.77 8.28
N MET A 263 -11.36 -9.88 8.94
CA MET A 263 -10.63 -10.37 10.11
C MET A 263 -9.16 -10.67 9.78
N TYR A 264 -8.89 -11.30 8.63
CA TYR A 264 -7.55 -11.56 8.14
C TYR A 264 -6.77 -10.26 7.91
N ALA A 265 -7.35 -9.32 7.16
CA ALA A 265 -6.71 -8.05 6.81
C ALA A 265 -6.43 -7.14 8.01
N THR A 266 -7.13 -7.34 9.13
CA THR A 266 -6.96 -6.57 10.37
C THR A 266 -6.05 -7.22 11.40
N THR A 267 -5.49 -8.41 11.15
CA THR A 267 -4.48 -9.04 12.01
C THR A 267 -3.20 -8.21 12.08
N TYR A 268 -2.41 -8.40 13.12
CA TYR A 268 -1.12 -7.71 13.29
C TYR A 268 -0.17 -7.98 12.13
N LEU A 269 -0.03 -9.25 11.73
CA LEU A 269 0.89 -9.61 10.65
C LEU A 269 0.48 -9.00 9.30
N ILE A 270 -0.79 -9.06 8.93
CA ILE A 270 -1.24 -8.56 7.64
C ILE A 270 -1.22 -7.03 7.59
N ARG A 271 -1.59 -6.36 8.67
CA ARG A 271 -1.40 -4.91 8.79
C ARG A 271 0.07 -4.51 8.68
N TYR A 272 0.95 -5.27 9.33
CA TYR A 272 2.38 -5.08 9.19
C TYR A 272 2.86 -5.28 7.74
N ALA A 273 2.39 -6.31 7.05
CA ALA A 273 2.71 -6.54 5.64
C ALA A 273 2.25 -5.39 4.72
N PHE A 274 1.12 -4.75 5.01
CA PHE A 274 0.70 -3.53 4.31
C PHE A 274 1.67 -2.35 4.54
N LEU A 275 2.32 -2.27 5.69
CA LEU A 275 3.29 -1.21 6.01
C LEU A 275 4.62 -1.38 5.29
N MET A 276 4.98 -2.59 4.87
CA MET A 276 6.27 -2.87 4.23
C MET A 276 6.41 -2.24 2.86
N THR A 277 5.31 -1.88 2.25
CA THR A 277 5.26 -1.01 1.07
C THR A 277 4.85 0.40 1.49
N ASP A 278 5.18 1.40 0.70
CA ASP A 278 4.73 2.75 1.00
C ASP A 278 3.19 2.88 0.88
N GLU A 279 2.63 3.98 1.35
CA GLU A 279 1.19 4.24 1.31
C GLU A 279 0.64 4.46 -0.11
N ALA A 280 1.45 4.26 -1.16
CA ALA A 280 1.00 4.44 -2.53
C ALA A 280 0.11 3.29 -2.97
N LEU A 281 -1.01 3.62 -3.61
CA LEU A 281 -1.94 2.61 -4.14
C LEU A 281 -1.29 1.69 -5.18
N THR A 282 -0.20 2.15 -5.82
CA THR A 282 0.57 1.37 -6.81
C THR A 282 1.38 0.24 -6.21
N SER A 283 1.63 0.28 -4.91
CA SER A 283 2.38 -0.75 -4.16
C SER A 283 1.52 -1.46 -3.11
N LEU A 284 0.25 -1.07 -2.99
CA LEU A 284 -0.65 -1.64 -2.01
C LEU A 284 -0.78 -3.15 -2.19
N GLY A 285 -0.53 -3.89 -1.11
CA GLY A 285 -0.69 -5.34 -1.08
C GLY A 285 0.41 -6.15 -1.77
N LEU A 286 1.52 -5.53 -2.24
CA LEU A 286 2.61 -6.25 -2.91
C LEU A 286 3.36 -7.23 -2.00
N LEU A 287 3.27 -7.09 -0.68
CA LEU A 287 3.85 -8.00 0.30
C LEU A 287 2.80 -8.69 1.19
N VAL A 288 1.53 -8.52 0.89
CA VAL A 288 0.42 -9.13 1.63
C VAL A 288 0.06 -10.46 0.96
N PRO A 289 0.19 -11.61 1.62
CA PRO A 289 -0.25 -12.89 1.07
C PRO A 289 -1.75 -12.88 0.80
N ASP A 290 -2.18 -13.39 -0.34
CA ASP A 290 -3.59 -13.68 -0.62
C ASP A 290 -3.83 -15.19 -0.50
N ILE A 291 -4.53 -15.60 0.55
CA ILE A 291 -4.85 -17.02 0.76
C ILE A 291 -5.99 -17.53 -0.13
N GLU A 292 -6.54 -16.65 -0.99
CA GLU A 292 -7.55 -16.88 -2.02
C GLU A 292 -8.90 -17.42 -1.50
N ASN A 293 -8.91 -18.37 -0.59
CA ASN A 293 -10.14 -18.93 0.02
C ASN A 293 -10.37 -18.33 1.41
N TYR A 294 -11.45 -17.59 1.57
CA TYR A 294 -11.84 -16.95 2.85
C TYR A 294 -13.10 -17.59 3.46
N ARG A 295 -13.35 -18.88 3.18
CA ARG A 295 -14.46 -19.65 3.72
C ARG A 295 -14.05 -20.45 4.95
N ALA A 296 -15.02 -20.97 5.68
CA ALA A 296 -14.80 -21.81 6.83
C ALA A 296 -13.99 -23.10 6.53
N ASP A 297 -14.01 -23.57 5.28
CA ASP A 297 -13.26 -24.74 4.81
C ASP A 297 -11.83 -24.46 4.31
N ASN A 298 -11.29 -23.26 4.64
CA ASN A 298 -9.93 -22.93 4.27
C ASN A 298 -8.93 -23.93 4.86
N PRO A 299 -8.00 -24.51 4.06
CA PRO A 299 -7.05 -25.51 4.57
C PRO A 299 -5.90 -24.94 5.40
N VAL A 300 -5.69 -23.62 5.37
CA VAL A 300 -4.55 -22.93 5.99
C VAL A 300 -4.94 -22.27 7.31
N LEU A 301 -6.12 -21.62 7.35
CA LEU A 301 -6.61 -20.85 8.49
C LEU A 301 -7.99 -21.30 8.95
N ASP A 302 -8.15 -21.45 10.25
CA ASP A 302 -9.43 -21.67 10.91
C ASP A 302 -9.99 -20.31 11.38
N PHE A 303 -10.97 -19.76 10.64
CA PHE A 303 -11.57 -18.46 10.92
C PHE A 303 -12.39 -18.42 12.23
N SER A 304 -12.66 -19.56 12.86
CA SER A 304 -13.31 -19.60 14.16
C SER A 304 -12.35 -19.38 15.35
N LYS A 305 -11.05 -19.34 15.09
CA LYS A 305 -9.97 -19.21 16.08
C LYS A 305 -9.19 -17.90 15.92
N ASN A 306 -8.28 -17.66 16.86
CA ASN A 306 -7.39 -16.49 16.81
C ASN A 306 -6.50 -16.57 15.57
N LEU A 307 -6.68 -15.65 14.63
CA LEU A 307 -5.94 -15.62 13.37
C LEU A 307 -4.50 -15.15 13.56
N ASP A 308 -4.24 -14.24 14.51
CA ASP A 308 -2.87 -13.77 14.77
C ASP A 308 -1.97 -14.92 15.24
N GLU A 309 -2.45 -15.74 16.18
CA GLU A 309 -1.69 -16.89 16.66
C GLU A 309 -1.40 -17.91 15.55
N GLN A 310 -2.39 -18.17 14.71
CA GLN A 310 -2.24 -19.07 13.57
C GLN A 310 -1.20 -18.52 12.58
N LEU A 311 -1.32 -17.26 12.18
CA LEU A 311 -0.40 -16.62 11.24
C LEU A 311 1.03 -16.57 11.77
N PHE A 312 1.23 -16.20 13.04
CA PHE A 312 2.57 -16.18 13.65
C PHE A 312 3.22 -17.57 13.62
N LYS A 313 2.44 -18.61 13.90
CA LYS A 313 2.92 -20.01 13.86
C LYS A 313 3.23 -20.46 12.44
N ILE A 314 2.32 -20.21 11.48
CA ILE A 314 2.48 -20.65 10.08
C ILE A 314 3.69 -19.97 9.43
N ILE A 315 3.88 -18.68 9.68
CA ILE A 315 5.03 -17.90 9.18
C ILE A 315 6.33 -18.21 9.94
N ASN A 316 6.23 -18.99 11.04
CA ASN A 316 7.35 -19.33 11.91
C ASN A 316 8.06 -18.08 12.49
N LEU A 317 7.27 -17.17 13.06
CA LEU A 317 7.80 -16.00 13.76
C LEU A 317 8.25 -16.37 15.18
N ASP A 318 9.37 -15.81 15.61
CA ASP A 318 9.81 -15.90 17.00
C ASP A 318 9.17 -14.79 17.88
N ASP A 319 9.34 -14.90 19.21
CA ASP A 319 8.74 -13.98 20.17
C ASP A 319 9.22 -12.52 19.99
N ASN A 320 10.47 -12.32 19.55
CA ASN A 320 11.03 -10.99 19.30
C ASN A 320 10.40 -10.35 18.06
N GLU A 321 10.25 -11.12 16.99
CA GLU A 321 9.58 -10.70 15.76
C GLU A 321 8.10 -10.37 16.02
N ILE A 322 7.39 -11.22 16.76
CA ILE A 322 6.00 -10.98 17.17
C ILE A 322 5.88 -9.70 17.99
N LYS A 323 6.76 -9.51 18.97
CA LYS A 323 6.80 -8.29 19.79
C LYS A 323 7.10 -7.07 18.95
N TYR A 324 8.04 -7.18 18.01
CA TYR A 324 8.38 -6.11 17.07
C TYR A 324 7.18 -5.72 16.21
N ILE A 325 6.52 -6.67 15.54
CA ILE A 325 5.31 -6.44 14.74
C ILE A 325 4.23 -5.72 15.55
N LYS A 326 3.92 -6.26 16.74
CA LYS A 326 2.90 -5.65 17.63
C LYS A 326 3.25 -4.23 18.03
N ASN A 327 4.52 -3.95 18.33
CA ASN A 327 4.98 -2.62 18.66
C ASN A 327 4.83 -1.65 17.48
N VAL A 328 5.25 -2.06 16.27
CA VAL A 328 5.11 -1.26 15.06
C VAL A 328 3.64 -0.88 14.84
N ILE A 329 2.74 -1.85 14.89
CA ILE A 329 1.30 -1.60 14.67
C ILE A 329 0.70 -0.75 15.78
N ASN A 330 1.05 -0.97 17.04
CA ASN A 330 0.49 -0.23 18.17
C ASN A 330 0.98 1.22 18.24
N THR A 331 2.17 1.53 17.72
CA THR A 331 2.66 2.92 17.65
C THR A 331 1.98 3.78 16.59
N LEU A 332 1.20 3.16 15.69
CA LEU A 332 0.43 3.86 14.66
C LEU A 332 -0.95 4.34 15.13
N ARG A 333 -1.36 4.00 16.34
CA ARG A 333 -2.67 4.33 16.92
C ARG A 333 -2.73 5.72 17.52
#